data_6f4c7e5c80237ba4847cc33409efbeaf
#
_entry.id   6f4c7e5c80237ba4847cc33409efbeaf
#
_cell.length_a   1.000
_cell.length_b   1.000
_cell.length_c   1.000
_cell.angle_alpha   90.00
_cell.angle_beta   90.00
_cell.angle_gamma   90.00
#
_symmetry.space_group_name_H-M   'P 1'
#
loop_
_entity.id
_entity.type
_entity.pdbx_description
1 polymer ?
#
loop_
_entity_poly.entity_id
_entity_poly.type
_entity_poly.pdbx_seq_one_letter_code
_entity_poly.pdbx_strand_id
1 'polypeptide(L)' 'MDVATVAVVHETLLRLRNGGAAVLLISEDLPELFELSDELLVLSGHRAYGPFDANTADLNEIGKLMLKGEESHV' A
#
# COMPACT_ATOMS: atom_id res chain seq x y z
N MET A 1 3.91 -16.18 5.51
CA MET A 1 4.13 -15.90 6.95
C MET A 1 2.84 -16.21 7.71
N ASP A 2 2.96 -16.67 8.95
CA ASP A 2 1.78 -16.86 9.78
C ASP A 2 1.28 -15.53 10.36
N VAL A 3 0.09 -15.54 10.96
CA VAL A 3 -0.55 -14.32 11.47
C VAL A 3 0.29 -13.63 12.55
N ALA A 4 0.91 -14.41 13.44
CA ALA A 4 1.72 -13.84 14.52
C ALA A 4 2.96 -13.14 13.96
N THR A 5 3.63 -13.74 12.98
CA THR A 5 4.80 -13.14 12.32
C THR A 5 4.42 -11.86 11.58
N VAL A 6 3.30 -11.86 10.88
CA VAL A 6 2.80 -10.67 10.18
C VAL A 6 2.56 -9.53 11.17
N ALA A 7 1.93 -9.82 12.30
CA ALA A 7 1.67 -8.81 13.32
C ALA A 7 2.95 -8.19 13.88
N VAL A 8 3.98 -9.01 14.08
CA VAL A 8 5.29 -8.52 14.56
C VAL A 8 5.95 -7.62 13.52
N VAL A 9 5.88 -7.99 12.24
CA VAL A 9 6.44 -7.19 11.16
C VAL A 9 5.73 -5.84 11.08
N HIS A 10 4.40 -5.83 11.12
CA HIS A 10 3.61 -4.59 11.08
C HIS A 10 3.96 -3.67 12.25
N GLU A 11 4.03 -4.21 13.45
CA GLU A 11 4.38 -3.44 14.63
C GLU A 11 5.77 -2.83 14.52
N THR A 12 6.72 -3.59 14.00
CA THR A 12 8.10 -3.13 13.80
C THR A 12 8.16 -1.97 12.82
N LEU A 13 7.44 -2.07 11.70
CA LEU A 13 7.39 -1.01 10.69
C LEU A 13 6.80 0.28 11.26
N LEU A 14 5.70 0.18 12.01
CA LEU A 14 5.07 1.34 12.63
C LEU A 14 5.98 1.99 13.68
N ARG A 15 6.70 1.18 14.43
CA ARG A 15 7.64 1.68 15.42
C ARG A 15 8.78 2.45 14.77
N LEU A 16 9.32 1.95 13.67
CA LEU A 16 10.39 2.63 12.93
C LEU A 16 9.89 3.97 12.39
N ARG A 17 8.70 3.98 11.79
CA ARG A 17 8.09 5.21 11.27
C ARG A 17 7.91 6.24 12.38
N ASN A 18 7.33 5.81 13.50
CA ASN A 18 7.06 6.71 14.63
C ASN A 18 8.34 7.24 15.27
N GLY A 19 9.45 6.52 15.12
CA GLY A 19 10.77 6.96 15.56
C GLY A 19 11.47 7.90 14.58
N GLY A 20 10.83 8.28 13.49
CA GLY A 20 11.38 9.23 12.54
C GLY A 20 11.97 8.63 11.27
N ALA A 21 11.93 7.31 11.11
CA ALA A 21 12.42 6.65 9.91
C ALA A 21 11.42 6.80 8.75
N ALA A 22 11.94 6.91 7.53
CA ALA A 22 11.13 6.78 6.33
C ALA A 22 11.05 5.30 5.96
N VAL A 23 9.84 4.80 5.74
CA VAL A 23 9.61 3.38 5.40
C VAL A 23 8.91 3.28 4.06
N LEU A 24 9.49 2.48 3.15
CA LEU A 24 8.85 2.17 1.88
C LEU A 24 8.38 0.72 1.91
N LEU A 25 7.07 0.51 1.77
CA LEU A 25 6.47 -0.81 1.74
C LEU A 25 5.91 -1.07 0.34
N ILE A 26 6.28 -2.20 -0.24
CA ILE A 26 5.75 -2.63 -1.54
C ILE A 26 4.96 -3.92 -1.32
N SER A 27 3.68 -3.90 -1.70
CA SER A 27 2.78 -5.02 -1.46
C SER A 27 1.61 -4.97 -2.44
N GLU A 28 0.99 -6.12 -2.68
CA GLU A 28 -0.26 -6.22 -3.44
C GLU A 28 -1.48 -6.33 -2.52
N ASP A 29 -1.26 -6.41 -1.22
CA ASP A 29 -2.32 -6.54 -0.23
C ASP A 29 -2.82 -5.15 0.16
N LEU A 30 -3.95 -4.74 -0.44
CA LEU A 30 -4.52 -3.42 -0.20
C LEU A 30 -4.91 -3.16 1.25
N PRO A 31 -5.61 -4.06 1.95
CA PRO A 31 -5.92 -3.83 3.36
C PRO A 31 -4.67 -3.58 4.20
N GLU A 32 -3.60 -4.32 3.97
CA GLU A 32 -2.33 -4.13 4.66
C GLU A 32 -1.75 -2.75 4.37
N LEU A 33 -1.74 -2.34 3.10
CA LEU A 33 -1.22 -1.04 2.69
C LEU A 33 -1.99 0.11 3.34
N PHE A 34 -3.32 0.01 3.36
CA PHE A 34 -4.16 1.04 3.99
C PHE A 34 -3.95 1.12 5.50
N GLU A 35 -3.69 -0.02 6.14
CA GLU A 35 -3.47 -0.06 7.58
C GLU A 35 -2.12 0.55 7.98
N LEU A 36 -1.08 0.31 7.18
CA LEU A 36 0.28 0.68 7.55
C LEU A 36 0.78 1.98 6.95
N SER A 37 0.20 2.43 5.85
CA SER A 37 0.76 3.53 5.06
C SER A 37 0.13 4.87 5.40
N ASP A 38 0.93 5.92 5.28
CA ASP A 38 0.46 7.31 5.33
C ASP A 38 0.05 7.75 3.93
N GLU A 39 0.83 7.38 2.93
CA GLU A 39 0.56 7.67 1.52
C GLU A 39 0.70 6.41 0.68
N LEU A 40 -0.08 6.33 -0.39
CA LEU A 40 -0.10 5.21 -1.32
C LEU A 40 0.25 5.67 -2.73
N LEU A 41 1.07 4.90 -3.40
CA LEU A 41 1.37 5.08 -4.82
C LEU A 41 1.01 3.80 -5.55
N VAL A 42 0.22 3.91 -6.62
CA VAL A 42 -0.18 2.74 -7.41
C VAL A 42 0.64 2.69 -8.68
N LEU A 43 1.31 1.57 -8.92
CA LEU A 43 2.05 1.32 -10.15
C LEU A 43 1.29 0.28 -10.96
N SER A 44 0.79 0.68 -12.12
CA SER A 44 -0.04 -0.17 -12.95
C SER A 44 0.02 0.26 -14.41
N GLY A 45 0.17 -0.71 -15.33
CA GLY A 45 0.19 -0.43 -16.76
C GLY A 45 1.27 0.55 -17.20
N HIS A 46 2.45 0.47 -16.60
CA HIS A 46 3.58 1.36 -16.85
C HIS A 46 3.33 2.81 -16.42
N ARG A 47 2.37 3.01 -15.53
CA ARG A 47 2.05 4.34 -14.99
C ARG A 47 2.06 4.32 -13.48
N ALA A 48 2.32 5.50 -12.91
CA ALA A 48 2.21 5.73 -11.48
C ALA A 48 1.01 6.64 -11.23
N TYR A 49 0.17 6.26 -10.28
CA TYR A 49 -0.99 7.03 -9.87
C TYR A 49 -0.83 7.45 -8.41
N GLY A 50 -1.13 8.70 -8.09
CA GLY A 50 -1.01 9.22 -6.75
C GLY A 50 0.05 10.29 -6.62
N PRO A 51 0.57 10.56 -5.44
CA PRO A 51 0.28 9.83 -4.20
C PRO A 51 -1.12 10.10 -3.64
N PHE A 52 -1.70 9.09 -3.00
CA PHE A 52 -2.99 9.18 -2.33
C PHE A 52 -2.80 9.19 -0.81
N ASP A 53 -3.60 9.99 -0.10
CA ASP A 53 -3.62 9.95 1.36
C ASP A 53 -4.36 8.70 1.81
N ALA A 54 -3.69 7.82 2.54
CA ALA A 54 -4.29 6.56 3.00
C ALA A 54 -5.49 6.77 3.92
N ASN A 55 -5.58 7.92 4.60
CA ASN A 55 -6.69 8.20 5.49
C ASN A 55 -7.96 8.62 4.76
N THR A 56 -7.84 9.13 3.54
CA THR A 56 -8.97 9.67 2.77
C THR A 56 -9.25 8.89 1.49
N ALA A 57 -8.29 8.11 1.01
CA ALA A 57 -8.44 7.35 -0.22
C ALA A 57 -9.47 6.23 -0.07
N ASP A 58 -10.20 5.95 -1.16
CA ASP A 58 -11.17 4.87 -1.21
C ASP A 58 -10.49 3.59 -1.70
N LEU A 59 -10.57 2.53 -0.90
CA LEU A 59 -9.95 1.24 -1.22
C LEU A 59 -10.46 0.70 -2.56
N ASN A 60 -11.75 0.87 -2.85
CA ASN A 60 -12.32 0.39 -4.11
C ASN A 60 -11.77 1.15 -5.32
N GLU A 61 -11.55 2.44 -5.18
CA GLU A 61 -10.97 3.26 -6.26
C GLU A 61 -9.52 2.86 -6.53
N ILE A 62 -8.74 2.62 -5.48
CA ILE A 62 -7.37 2.16 -5.60
C ILE A 62 -7.34 0.78 -6.27
N GLY A 63 -8.23 -0.13 -5.86
CA GLY A 63 -8.34 -1.45 -6.46
C GLY A 63 -8.63 -1.39 -7.96
N LYS A 64 -9.48 -0.48 -8.38
CA LYS A 64 -9.78 -0.27 -9.81
C LYS A 64 -8.56 0.19 -10.59
N LEU A 65 -7.74 1.06 -10.01
CA LEU A 65 -6.50 1.51 -10.66
C LEU A 65 -5.53 0.37 -10.86
N MET A 66 -5.44 -0.56 -9.90
CA MET A 66 -4.58 -1.73 -10.01
C MET A 66 -5.02 -2.64 -11.16
N LEU A 67 -6.31 -2.84 -11.33
CA LEU A 67 -6.87 -3.66 -12.40
C LEU A 67 -6.77 -2.99 -13.76
N LYS A 68 -6.77 -1.68 -13.81
CA LYS A 68 -6.70 -0.91 -15.05
C LYS A 68 -5.46 -1.24 -15.88
N GLY A 69 -4.33 -1.50 -15.21
CA GLY A 69 -3.10 -1.88 -15.90
C GLY A 69 -3.24 -3.21 -16.64
N GLU A 70 -3.98 -4.16 -16.08
CA GLU A 70 -4.22 -5.45 -16.71
C GLU A 70 -5.12 -5.31 -17.94
N GLU A 71 -6.13 -4.44 -17.88
CA GLU A 71 -7.03 -4.17 -18.99
C GLU A 71 -6.30 -3.56 -20.17
N SER A 72 -5.21 -2.84 -19.92
CA SER A 72 -4.41 -2.18 -20.97
C SER A 72 -3.57 -3.15 -21.80
N HIS A 73 -3.49 -4.40 -21.42
CA HIS A 73 -2.65 -5.40 -22.10
C HIS A 73 -3.34 -6.08 -23.28
N VAL A 74 -4.54 -5.73 -23.56
CA VAL A 74 -5.30 -6.35 -24.65
C VAL A 74 -4.78 -5.93 -26.01
#